data_b7cb392659c412a54a391a9187dc38d5
#
_entry.id   b7cb392659c412a54a391a9187dc38d5
#
_cell.length_a   1.000
_cell.length_b   1.000
_cell.length_c   1.000
_cell.angle_alpha   90.00
_cell.angle_beta   90.00
_cell.angle_gamma   90.00
#
_symmetry.space_group_name_H-M   'P 1'
#
loop_
_entity.id
_entity.type
_entity.pdbx_description
1 polymer ?
#
loop_
_entity_poly.entity_id
_entity_poly.type
_entity_poly.pdbx_seq_one_letter_code
_entity_poly.pdbx_strand_id
1 'polypeptide(L)'
;MTDFITSGPLTVSPIGAHLISAEFPTGDILFLSSTAKFEEGSAIRGGVPLIAPWFGTLLDKQPSHGWARTTTWEVMDGEKISAGLEKDGFELQVDIWRTDEGFEMTMGLSNQTDNTEKVQLAFHPYFRVGDIAETTVSGAEGLEVLDRLTDETATQEGVISFAGEYDRVVLGEPIMVINDGSRTIEVTGRGHDAMVVWNPAAERAAQFDDLGEDEWRNFVCVEPALLGADLQGVDVEPGGSVSIGMVVKVSENS
;
A
#
# COMPACT_ATOMS: atom_id res chain seq x y z
N MET A 1 -17.98 17.63 -5.67
CA MET A 1 -17.09 17.55 -4.49
C MET A 1 -17.13 16.10 -4.06
N THR A 2 -16.00 15.46 -3.90
CA THR A 2 -15.94 14.09 -3.39
C THR A 2 -16.22 14.15 -1.89
N ASP A 3 -17.31 13.53 -1.44
CA ASP A 3 -17.64 13.49 -0.01
C ASP A 3 -16.77 12.41 0.65
N PHE A 4 -15.78 12.85 1.43
CA PHE A 4 -14.95 11.93 2.23
C PHE A 4 -15.72 11.37 3.40
N ILE A 5 -15.44 10.12 3.75
CA ILE A 5 -16.01 9.45 4.91
C ILE A 5 -14.98 9.49 6.05
N THR A 6 -15.37 10.04 7.20
CA THR A 6 -14.48 10.15 8.37
C THR A 6 -15.06 9.36 9.54
N SER A 7 -14.28 8.45 10.10
CA SER A 7 -14.62 7.68 11.30
C SER A 7 -13.45 7.72 12.30
N GLY A 8 -13.64 8.51 13.37
CA GLY A 8 -12.57 8.77 14.34
C GLY A 8 -11.35 9.44 13.67
N PRO A 9 -10.14 8.84 13.79
CA PRO A 9 -8.92 9.40 13.20
C PRO A 9 -8.77 9.10 11.70
N LEU A 10 -9.65 8.29 11.10
CA LEU A 10 -9.52 7.78 9.75
C LEU A 10 -10.39 8.56 8.78
N THR A 11 -9.83 8.94 7.64
CA THR A 11 -10.57 9.59 6.54
C THR A 11 -10.35 8.82 5.24
N VAL A 12 -11.45 8.42 4.59
CA VAL A 12 -11.47 7.60 3.38
C VAL A 12 -12.12 8.35 2.22
N SER A 13 -11.48 8.31 1.07
CA SER A 13 -12.07 8.74 -0.21
C SER A 13 -12.86 7.59 -0.83
N PRO A 14 -14.08 7.80 -1.34
CA PRO A 14 -14.78 6.76 -2.10
C PRO A 14 -14.07 6.40 -3.41
N ILE A 15 -13.23 7.28 -3.96
CA ILE A 15 -12.37 6.92 -5.10
C ILE A 15 -11.26 6.00 -4.57
N GLY A 16 -11.25 4.76 -5.02
CA GLY A 16 -10.30 3.73 -4.63
C GLY A 16 -10.54 3.14 -3.24
N ALA A 17 -11.65 3.46 -2.54
CA ALA A 17 -11.82 3.16 -1.11
C ALA A 17 -10.57 3.53 -0.30
N HIS A 18 -9.98 4.66 -0.65
CA HIS A 18 -8.62 5.05 -0.34
C HIS A 18 -8.54 5.71 1.04
N LEU A 19 -7.86 5.09 2.00
CA LEU A 19 -7.55 5.72 3.28
C LEU A 19 -6.52 6.85 3.03
N ILE A 20 -6.97 8.11 3.15
CA ILE A 20 -6.15 9.28 2.82
C ILE A 20 -5.52 9.96 4.03
N SER A 21 -6.00 9.67 5.24
CA SER A 21 -5.47 10.21 6.50
C SER A 21 -5.76 9.25 7.65
N ALA A 22 -4.81 9.16 8.58
CA ALA A 22 -4.88 8.40 9.81
C ALA A 22 -4.22 9.22 10.95
N GLU A 23 -5.02 10.10 11.59
CA GLU A 23 -4.57 11.08 12.58
C GLU A 23 -4.50 10.48 13.98
N PHE A 24 -3.30 10.37 14.55
CA PHE A 24 -3.03 9.88 15.89
C PHE A 24 -2.28 10.96 16.72
N PRO A 25 -2.11 10.79 18.04
CA PRO A 25 -1.39 11.78 18.86
C PRO A 25 0.02 12.13 18.35
N THR A 26 0.67 11.20 17.64
CA THR A 26 1.95 11.38 16.96
C THR A 26 1.85 12.14 15.63
N GLY A 27 0.67 12.63 15.26
CA GLY A 27 0.33 13.25 13.97
C GLY A 27 -0.23 12.26 12.97
N ASP A 28 -0.42 12.72 11.72
CA ASP A 28 -0.89 11.84 10.65
C ASP A 28 0.21 10.81 10.30
N ILE A 29 -0.17 9.53 10.36
CA ILE A 29 0.72 8.42 10.02
C ILE A 29 0.97 8.38 8.50
N LEU A 30 -0.01 8.86 7.72
CA LEU A 30 0.02 8.79 6.27
C LEU A 30 0.47 10.11 5.65
N PHE A 31 1.24 10.02 4.60
CA PHE A 31 1.56 11.13 3.71
C PHE A 31 0.47 11.25 2.65
N LEU A 32 0.06 12.46 2.35
CA LEU A 32 -0.80 12.80 1.22
C LEU A 32 -0.15 13.96 0.46
N SER A 33 0.00 13.83 -0.86
CA SER A 33 0.59 14.88 -1.68
C SER A 33 -0.27 16.13 -1.72
N SER A 34 0.36 17.29 -1.69
CA SER A 34 -0.30 18.59 -1.82
C SER A 34 -0.97 18.80 -3.20
N THR A 35 -0.55 17.99 -4.19
CA THR A 35 -1.08 18.00 -5.56
C THR A 35 -1.91 16.75 -5.90
N ALA A 36 -2.29 15.97 -4.89
CA ALA A 36 -3.10 14.76 -5.07
C ALA A 36 -4.43 15.08 -5.78
N LYS A 37 -4.80 14.23 -6.74
CA LYS A 37 -6.02 14.38 -7.54
C LYS A 37 -7.10 13.42 -7.02
N PHE A 38 -8.30 13.94 -6.74
CA PHE A 38 -9.44 13.15 -6.25
C PHE A 38 -10.49 13.04 -7.35
N GLU A 39 -10.10 12.39 -8.45
CA GLU A 39 -10.93 12.23 -9.64
C GLU A 39 -10.97 10.77 -10.05
N GLU A 40 -12.15 10.26 -10.43
CA GLU A 40 -12.28 8.92 -10.97
C GLU A 40 -11.40 8.72 -12.19
N GLY A 41 -10.73 7.58 -12.29
CA GLY A 41 -9.72 7.30 -13.32
C GLY A 41 -8.31 7.74 -12.96
N SER A 42 -8.12 8.58 -11.93
CA SER A 42 -6.81 9.00 -11.43
C SER A 42 -6.46 8.28 -10.12
N ALA A 43 -5.20 7.90 -9.96
CA ALA A 43 -4.70 7.41 -8.68
C ALA A 43 -4.45 8.59 -7.73
N ILE A 44 -4.85 8.47 -6.46
CA ILE A 44 -4.54 9.45 -5.43
C ILE A 44 -3.11 9.22 -4.96
N ARG A 45 -2.26 10.25 -5.00
CA ARG A 45 -0.86 10.18 -4.54
C ARG A 45 -0.77 10.35 -3.03
N GLY A 46 -0.38 9.29 -2.32
CA GLY A 46 -0.33 9.26 -0.86
C GLY A 46 -1.39 8.36 -0.26
N GLY A 47 -1.60 8.40 1.07
CA GLY A 47 -2.54 7.53 1.75
C GLY A 47 -2.24 6.05 1.57
N VAL A 48 -3.28 5.23 1.39
CA VAL A 48 -3.16 3.78 1.14
C VAL A 48 -3.92 3.39 -0.13
N PRO A 49 -3.31 3.49 -1.32
CA PRO A 49 -3.86 2.92 -2.55
C PRO A 49 -4.09 1.41 -2.42
N LEU A 50 -5.24 0.93 -2.91
CA LEU A 50 -5.55 -0.49 -3.01
C LEU A 50 -5.10 -1.03 -4.36
N ILE A 51 -4.20 -1.99 -4.36
CA ILE A 51 -3.69 -2.61 -5.57
C ILE A 51 -4.44 -3.92 -5.81
N ALA A 52 -5.28 -3.92 -6.83
CA ALA A 52 -6.06 -5.07 -7.28
C ALA A 52 -6.57 -4.83 -8.72
N PRO A 53 -6.79 -5.90 -9.50
CA PRO A 53 -6.47 -7.31 -9.24
C PRO A 53 -5.08 -7.74 -9.72
N TRP A 54 -4.15 -6.80 -9.99
CA TRP A 54 -2.73 -7.07 -10.29
C TRP A 54 -1.82 -5.95 -9.81
N PHE A 55 -0.56 -6.31 -9.52
CA PHE A 55 0.48 -5.41 -9.03
C PHE A 55 1.36 -4.91 -10.19
N GLY A 56 1.50 -3.59 -10.32
CA GLY A 56 2.31 -3.01 -11.39
C GLY A 56 1.89 -3.51 -12.77
N THR A 57 2.86 -4.03 -13.48
CA THR A 57 2.69 -4.68 -14.79
C THR A 57 3.14 -6.15 -14.76
N LEU A 58 3.26 -6.74 -13.55
CA LEU A 58 3.84 -8.08 -13.37
C LEU A 58 3.09 -9.19 -14.11
N LEU A 59 1.77 -9.04 -14.31
CA LEU A 59 0.94 -9.97 -15.07
C LEU A 59 0.70 -9.53 -16.52
N ASP A 60 1.52 -8.62 -17.07
CA ASP A 60 1.36 -8.03 -18.42
C ASP A 60 -0.03 -7.39 -18.65
N LYS A 61 -0.68 -6.94 -17.57
CA LYS A 61 -2.02 -6.33 -17.59
C LYS A 61 -1.94 -4.81 -17.42
N GLN A 62 -2.96 -4.11 -17.94
CA GLN A 62 -3.14 -2.65 -17.83
C GLN A 62 -4.50 -2.32 -17.21
N PRO A 63 -4.64 -1.18 -16.50
CA PRO A 63 -3.59 -0.20 -16.17
C PRO A 63 -2.60 -0.73 -15.12
N SER A 64 -1.42 -0.11 -15.01
CA SER A 64 -0.45 -0.46 -13.95
C SER A 64 -1.10 -0.41 -12.56
N HIS A 65 -0.89 -1.43 -11.74
CA HIS A 65 -1.48 -1.65 -10.40
C HIS A 65 -2.99 -1.93 -10.40
N GLY A 66 -3.55 -2.39 -11.50
CA GLY A 66 -4.97 -2.67 -11.59
C GLY A 66 -5.84 -1.40 -11.57
N TRP A 67 -7.14 -1.61 -11.42
CA TRP A 67 -8.13 -0.55 -11.49
C TRP A 67 -8.79 -0.20 -10.14
N ALA A 68 -8.55 -0.98 -9.08
CA ALA A 68 -9.21 -0.79 -7.80
C ALA A 68 -9.02 0.64 -7.25
N ARG A 69 -7.78 1.14 -7.27
CA ARG A 69 -7.40 2.46 -6.75
C ARG A 69 -7.93 3.66 -7.54
N THR A 70 -8.45 3.45 -8.76
CA THR A 70 -8.92 4.53 -9.65
C THR A 70 -10.43 4.49 -9.90
N THR A 71 -11.13 3.52 -9.32
CA THR A 71 -12.57 3.34 -9.47
C THR A 71 -13.28 3.87 -8.23
N THR A 72 -14.50 4.40 -8.38
CA THR A 72 -15.36 4.79 -7.25
C THR A 72 -15.99 3.54 -6.63
N TRP A 73 -15.91 3.44 -5.30
CA TRP A 73 -16.46 2.35 -4.48
C TRP A 73 -17.70 2.80 -3.72
N GLU A 74 -18.55 1.86 -3.38
CA GLU A 74 -19.60 2.07 -2.40
C GLU A 74 -18.97 2.00 -1.00
N VAL A 75 -18.98 3.11 -0.26
CA VAL A 75 -18.35 3.20 1.07
C VAL A 75 -19.42 3.47 2.11
N MET A 76 -19.36 2.70 3.19
CA MET A 76 -20.27 2.77 4.33
C MET A 76 -19.49 3.06 5.60
N ASP A 77 -19.97 4.06 6.37
CA ASP A 77 -19.47 4.34 7.72
C ASP A 77 -20.21 3.46 8.74
N GLY A 78 -19.49 3.03 9.79
CA GLY A 78 -20.01 2.18 10.84
C GLY A 78 -18.99 1.97 11.97
N GLU A 79 -19.05 0.84 12.65
CA GLU A 79 -18.03 0.42 13.61
C GLU A 79 -16.66 0.25 12.89
N LYS A 80 -16.71 -0.12 11.61
CA LYS A 80 -15.62 -0.09 10.65
C LYS A 80 -16.08 0.72 9.43
N ILE A 81 -15.15 1.33 8.71
CA ILE A 81 -15.42 1.80 7.36
C ILE A 81 -15.34 0.58 6.44
N SER A 82 -16.45 0.24 5.79
CA SER A 82 -16.52 -0.88 4.85
C SER A 82 -16.75 -0.36 3.44
N ALA A 83 -16.09 -0.95 2.46
CA ALA A 83 -16.26 -0.57 1.07
C ALA A 83 -16.38 -1.80 0.17
N GLY A 84 -17.22 -1.70 -0.88
CA GLY A 84 -17.45 -2.74 -1.86
C GLY A 84 -17.35 -2.23 -3.30
N LEU A 85 -16.89 -3.08 -4.19
CA LEU A 85 -16.79 -2.82 -5.63
C LEU A 85 -16.96 -4.11 -6.43
N GLU A 86 -17.87 -4.10 -7.38
CA GLU A 86 -17.98 -5.15 -8.41
C GLU A 86 -17.49 -4.60 -9.75
N LYS A 87 -16.49 -5.26 -10.35
CA LYS A 87 -15.95 -4.86 -11.65
C LYS A 87 -15.27 -6.02 -12.37
N ASP A 88 -15.48 -6.11 -13.67
CA ASP A 88 -14.82 -7.08 -14.59
C ASP A 88 -14.88 -8.54 -14.10
N GLY A 89 -15.99 -8.93 -13.44
CA GLY A 89 -16.18 -10.26 -12.90
C GLY A 89 -15.47 -10.52 -11.56
N PHE A 90 -14.99 -9.49 -10.91
CA PHE A 90 -14.47 -9.56 -9.54
C PHE A 90 -15.36 -8.77 -8.58
N GLU A 91 -15.52 -9.31 -7.37
CA GLU A 91 -16.08 -8.59 -6.22
C GLU A 91 -14.95 -8.33 -5.24
N LEU A 92 -14.75 -7.04 -4.88
CA LEU A 92 -13.78 -6.61 -3.88
C LEU A 92 -14.51 -6.06 -2.67
N GLN A 93 -13.98 -6.38 -1.49
CA GLN A 93 -14.43 -5.84 -0.21
C GLN A 93 -13.23 -5.36 0.59
N VAL A 94 -13.37 -4.21 1.25
CA VAL A 94 -12.36 -3.63 2.13
C VAL A 94 -13.01 -3.21 3.43
N ASP A 95 -12.38 -3.60 4.55
CA ASP A 95 -12.71 -3.09 5.87
C ASP A 95 -11.51 -2.31 6.44
N ILE A 96 -11.78 -1.16 7.05
CA ILE A 96 -10.77 -0.26 7.64
C ILE A 96 -11.25 0.14 9.04
N TRP A 97 -10.41 -0.06 10.05
CA TRP A 97 -10.75 0.33 11.42
C TRP A 97 -9.55 0.81 12.21
N ARG A 98 -9.83 1.68 13.17
CA ARG A 98 -8.82 2.14 14.13
C ARG A 98 -8.51 1.05 15.16
N THR A 99 -7.28 1.06 15.66
CA THR A 99 -6.86 0.37 16.89
C THR A 99 -6.38 1.40 17.91
N ASP A 100 -5.98 0.98 19.09
CA ASP A 100 -5.44 1.89 20.11
C ASP A 100 -4.10 2.49 19.70
N GLU A 101 -3.30 1.77 18.89
CA GLU A 101 -1.94 2.13 18.49
C GLU A 101 -1.82 2.52 17.01
N GLY A 102 -2.92 2.48 16.23
CA GLY A 102 -2.87 2.73 14.79
C GLY A 102 -4.16 2.31 14.09
N PHE A 103 -4.03 1.55 12.99
CA PHE A 103 -5.18 1.08 12.23
C PHE A 103 -4.93 -0.31 11.63
N GLU A 104 -6.02 -0.97 11.26
CA GLU A 104 -5.99 -2.20 10.48
C GLU A 104 -6.85 -2.07 9.23
N MET A 105 -6.45 -2.79 8.17
CA MET A 105 -7.19 -2.92 6.93
C MET A 105 -7.22 -4.38 6.50
N THR A 106 -8.34 -4.80 5.90
CA THR A 106 -8.43 -6.06 5.16
C THR A 106 -8.99 -5.82 3.78
N MET A 107 -8.50 -6.56 2.78
CA MET A 107 -9.03 -6.54 1.42
C MET A 107 -9.22 -7.97 0.95
N GLY A 108 -10.46 -8.28 0.52
CA GLY A 108 -10.83 -9.55 -0.11
C GLY A 108 -11.17 -9.34 -1.58
N LEU A 109 -10.86 -10.34 -2.40
CA LEU A 109 -11.25 -10.43 -3.80
C LEU A 109 -11.88 -11.78 -4.05
N SER A 110 -13.11 -11.80 -4.61
CA SER A 110 -13.80 -12.99 -5.07
C SER A 110 -13.87 -13.00 -6.59
N ASN A 111 -13.59 -14.17 -7.18
CA ASN A 111 -13.71 -14.39 -8.63
C ASN A 111 -15.14 -14.82 -8.98
N GLN A 112 -15.86 -13.96 -9.66
CA GLN A 112 -17.23 -14.20 -10.15
C GLN A 112 -17.28 -14.63 -11.63
N THR A 113 -16.09 -14.84 -12.26
CA THR A 113 -16.00 -15.33 -13.64
C THR A 113 -16.15 -16.85 -13.71
N ASP A 114 -16.35 -17.38 -14.90
CA ASP A 114 -16.39 -18.84 -15.13
C ASP A 114 -15.00 -19.48 -15.32
N ASN A 115 -13.92 -18.68 -15.21
CA ASN A 115 -12.54 -19.14 -15.41
C ASN A 115 -11.71 -18.96 -14.15
N THR A 116 -10.65 -19.77 -14.00
CA THR A 116 -9.58 -19.49 -13.04
C THR A 116 -8.85 -18.22 -13.45
N GLU A 117 -8.75 -17.27 -12.53
CA GLU A 117 -8.10 -15.98 -12.76
C GLU A 117 -6.83 -15.84 -11.92
N LYS A 118 -5.76 -15.31 -12.52
CA LYS A 118 -4.55 -14.93 -11.80
C LYS A 118 -4.70 -13.52 -11.25
N VAL A 119 -4.53 -13.40 -9.93
CA VAL A 119 -4.66 -12.11 -9.25
C VAL A 119 -3.45 -11.82 -8.35
N GLN A 120 -3.24 -10.55 -8.09
CA GLN A 120 -2.31 -10.03 -7.08
C GLN A 120 -3.02 -8.94 -6.29
N LEU A 121 -2.76 -8.87 -4.99
CA LEU A 121 -3.32 -7.87 -4.09
C LEU A 121 -2.19 -7.18 -3.32
N ALA A 122 -2.31 -5.87 -3.09
CA ALA A 122 -1.42 -5.18 -2.16
C ALA A 122 -2.09 -3.94 -1.55
N PHE A 123 -1.63 -3.55 -0.37
CA PHE A 123 -1.79 -2.20 0.15
C PHE A 123 -0.51 -1.43 -0.18
N HIS A 124 -0.64 -0.20 -0.68
CA HIS A 124 0.51 0.63 -1.07
C HIS A 124 0.61 1.89 -0.16
N PRO A 125 0.76 1.72 1.17
CA PRO A 125 0.74 2.84 2.10
C PRO A 125 1.94 3.75 1.89
N TYR A 126 1.68 5.05 1.90
CA TYR A 126 2.68 6.11 1.95
C TYR A 126 2.81 6.55 3.40
N PHE A 127 3.76 5.98 4.13
CA PHE A 127 4.00 6.38 5.52
C PHE A 127 4.74 7.70 5.57
N ARG A 128 4.19 8.65 6.32
CA ARG A 128 4.81 9.96 6.53
C ARG A 128 6.06 9.82 7.40
N VAL A 129 7.15 10.41 6.93
CA VAL A 129 8.43 10.51 7.65
C VAL A 129 8.92 11.96 7.66
N GLY A 130 9.82 12.28 8.59
CA GLY A 130 10.43 13.62 8.68
C GLY A 130 11.32 13.93 7.48
N ASP A 131 12.26 13.05 7.18
CA ASP A 131 13.11 13.07 5.99
C ASP A 131 13.52 11.63 5.66
N ILE A 132 13.35 11.24 4.41
CA ILE A 132 13.72 9.90 3.92
C ILE A 132 15.22 9.62 4.10
N ALA A 133 16.09 10.64 4.04
CA ALA A 133 17.53 10.49 4.23
C ALA A 133 17.91 10.08 5.65
N GLU A 134 17.08 10.40 6.65
CA GLU A 134 17.26 10.04 8.06
C GLU A 134 16.42 8.83 8.48
N THR A 135 15.65 8.28 7.54
CA THR A 135 14.72 7.18 7.78
C THR A 135 15.39 5.83 7.51
N THR A 136 15.09 4.86 8.36
CA THR A 136 15.49 3.47 8.16
C THR A 136 14.29 2.54 8.20
N VAL A 137 14.41 1.39 7.52
CA VAL A 137 13.43 0.31 7.57
C VAL A 137 14.14 -0.99 7.93
N SER A 138 13.74 -1.63 9.01
CA SER A 138 14.27 -2.92 9.49
C SER A 138 13.23 -4.03 9.34
N GLY A 139 13.66 -5.28 9.52
CA GLY A 139 12.83 -6.48 9.42
C GLY A 139 13.07 -7.30 8.15
N ALA A 140 13.83 -6.78 7.19
CA ALA A 140 14.19 -7.49 5.97
C ALA A 140 15.55 -8.20 6.04
N GLU A 141 16.30 -8.01 7.13
CA GLU A 141 17.67 -8.51 7.27
C GLU A 141 17.73 -10.04 7.12
N GLY A 142 18.58 -10.51 6.23
CA GLY A 142 18.76 -11.93 5.94
C GLY A 142 17.74 -12.53 4.98
N LEU A 143 16.73 -11.75 4.56
CA LEU A 143 15.75 -12.20 3.56
C LEU A 143 16.23 -11.93 2.13
N GLU A 144 15.69 -12.71 1.20
CA GLU A 144 15.90 -12.51 -0.21
C GLU A 144 15.10 -11.29 -0.69
N VAL A 145 15.74 -10.43 -1.47
CA VAL A 145 15.13 -9.24 -2.07
C VAL A 145 15.39 -9.22 -3.56
N LEU A 146 14.36 -8.87 -4.34
CA LEU A 146 14.45 -8.55 -5.75
C LEU A 146 14.50 -7.03 -5.91
N ASP A 147 15.58 -6.51 -6.46
CA ASP A 147 15.72 -5.11 -6.85
C ASP A 147 15.05 -4.91 -8.23
N ARG A 148 13.93 -4.18 -8.25
CA ARG A 148 13.14 -3.95 -9.47
C ARG A 148 13.75 -2.91 -10.42
N LEU A 149 14.81 -2.22 -10.01
CA LEU A 149 15.54 -1.29 -10.87
C LEU A 149 16.59 -2.01 -11.71
N THR A 150 17.12 -3.14 -11.22
CA THR A 150 18.19 -3.91 -11.87
C THR A 150 17.78 -5.32 -12.26
N ASP A 151 16.62 -5.81 -11.78
CA ASP A 151 16.16 -7.21 -11.88
C ASP A 151 17.12 -8.23 -11.22
N GLU A 152 17.93 -7.77 -10.25
CA GLU A 152 18.86 -8.61 -9.51
C GLU A 152 18.27 -9.04 -8.17
N THR A 153 18.54 -10.29 -7.78
CA THR A 153 18.18 -10.85 -6.48
C THR A 153 19.40 -10.89 -5.57
N ALA A 154 19.22 -10.46 -4.31
CA ALA A 154 20.28 -10.46 -3.30
C ALA A 154 19.68 -10.75 -1.90
N THR A 155 20.54 -11.03 -0.93
CA THR A 155 20.14 -11.06 0.48
C THR A 155 20.27 -9.66 1.06
N GLN A 156 19.23 -9.17 1.77
CA GLN A 156 19.28 -7.87 2.44
C GLN A 156 20.27 -7.91 3.60
N GLU A 157 21.33 -7.12 3.52
CA GLU A 157 22.31 -6.95 4.59
C GLU A 157 22.02 -5.67 5.40
N GLY A 158 21.74 -5.85 6.71
CA GLY A 158 21.44 -4.74 7.62
C GLY A 158 20.13 -4.02 7.30
N VAL A 159 19.88 -2.92 8.01
CA VAL A 159 18.70 -2.10 7.83
C VAL A 159 18.70 -1.38 6.48
N ILE A 160 17.52 -1.19 5.91
CA ILE A 160 17.34 -0.42 4.67
C ILE A 160 17.52 1.06 4.98
N SER A 161 18.30 1.76 4.16
CA SER A 161 18.47 3.21 4.15
C SER A 161 18.39 3.72 2.71
N PHE A 162 18.10 5.00 2.54
CA PHE A 162 17.72 5.57 1.24
C PHE A 162 18.76 6.60 0.77
N ALA A 163 19.51 6.27 -0.28
CA ALA A 163 20.49 7.15 -0.92
C ALA A 163 20.12 7.55 -2.35
N GLY A 164 19.02 7.03 -2.88
CA GLY A 164 18.50 7.22 -4.23
C GLY A 164 17.16 6.54 -4.40
N GLU A 165 16.71 6.36 -5.65
CA GLU A 165 15.50 5.58 -5.93
C GLU A 165 15.64 4.17 -5.32
N TYR A 166 14.60 3.72 -4.64
CA TYR A 166 14.54 2.42 -4.00
C TYR A 166 13.24 1.73 -4.39
N ASP A 167 13.31 0.56 -5.01
CA ASP A 167 12.15 -0.23 -5.41
C ASP A 167 12.52 -1.71 -5.28
N ARG A 168 12.19 -2.31 -4.14
CA ARG A 168 12.54 -3.70 -3.85
C ARG A 168 11.39 -4.51 -3.30
N VAL A 169 11.30 -5.75 -3.77
CA VAL A 169 10.40 -6.77 -3.25
C VAL A 169 11.18 -7.64 -2.28
N VAL A 170 10.84 -7.58 -1.00
CA VAL A 170 11.33 -8.46 0.07
C VAL A 170 10.45 -9.70 0.06
N LEU A 171 11.01 -10.87 -0.20
CA LEU A 171 10.26 -12.13 -0.26
C LEU A 171 9.99 -12.68 1.13
N GLY A 172 8.77 -13.15 1.36
CA GLY A 172 8.31 -13.69 2.63
C GLY A 172 7.36 -12.78 3.39
N GLU A 173 7.18 -13.05 4.67
CA GLU A 173 6.18 -12.41 5.53
C GLU A 173 6.84 -11.67 6.73
N PRO A 174 7.82 -10.77 6.50
CA PRO A 174 8.46 -10.06 7.60
C PRO A 174 7.52 -9.04 8.24
N ILE A 175 7.77 -8.76 9.52
CA ILE A 175 7.28 -7.55 10.17
C ILE A 175 8.31 -6.46 9.89
N MET A 176 7.87 -5.37 9.25
CA MET A 176 8.75 -4.26 8.90
C MET A 176 8.56 -3.11 9.87
N VAL A 177 9.66 -2.44 10.24
CA VAL A 177 9.63 -1.30 11.16
C VAL A 177 10.33 -0.10 10.51
N ILE A 178 9.56 0.95 10.29
CA ILE A 178 10.04 2.26 9.83
C ILE A 178 10.45 3.06 11.06
N ASN A 179 11.66 3.63 11.06
CA ASN A 179 12.13 4.54 12.09
C ASN A 179 12.58 5.84 11.43
N ASP A 180 11.91 6.95 11.74
CA ASP A 180 12.22 8.29 11.22
C ASP A 180 12.97 9.17 12.23
N GLY A 181 13.45 8.56 13.32
CA GLY A 181 14.15 9.25 14.42
C GLY A 181 13.20 9.77 15.49
N SER A 182 11.99 10.21 15.16
CA SER A 182 10.98 10.72 16.10
C SER A 182 10.00 9.65 16.56
N ARG A 183 9.68 8.72 15.69
CA ARG A 183 8.71 7.64 15.92
C ARG A 183 9.09 6.38 15.17
N THR A 184 8.48 5.28 15.58
CA THR A 184 8.49 4.01 14.82
C THR A 184 7.09 3.68 14.33
N ILE A 185 7.02 3.11 13.11
CA ILE A 185 5.79 2.58 12.51
C ILE A 185 6.05 1.12 12.18
N GLU A 186 5.36 0.22 12.88
CA GLU A 186 5.38 -1.21 12.63
C GLU A 186 4.30 -1.57 11.59
N VAL A 187 4.70 -2.29 10.55
CA VAL A 187 3.82 -2.77 9.48
C VAL A 187 3.85 -4.29 9.46
N THR A 188 2.71 -4.90 9.74
CA THR A 188 2.52 -6.35 9.68
C THR A 188 1.49 -6.69 8.62
N GLY A 189 1.84 -7.57 7.69
CA GLY A 189 0.90 -8.14 6.73
C GLY A 189 0.23 -9.41 7.25
N ARG A 190 -0.89 -9.79 6.65
CA ARG A 190 -1.57 -11.08 6.84
C ARG A 190 -1.98 -11.62 5.48
N GLY A 191 -1.66 -12.89 5.18
CA GLY A 191 -1.96 -13.51 3.89
C GLY A 191 -1.21 -12.89 2.71
N HIS A 192 -0.15 -12.13 2.97
CA HIS A 192 0.81 -11.64 2.00
C HIS A 192 1.94 -12.68 1.82
N ASP A 193 2.72 -12.55 0.79
CA ASP A 193 3.92 -13.38 0.52
C ASP A 193 5.15 -12.52 0.21
N ALA A 194 4.98 -11.20 0.19
CA ALA A 194 6.06 -10.24 -0.02
C ALA A 194 5.76 -8.90 0.68
N MET A 195 6.83 -8.13 0.92
CA MET A 195 6.77 -6.72 1.30
C MET A 195 7.51 -5.89 0.25
N VAL A 196 6.85 -4.89 -0.34
CA VAL A 196 7.52 -3.97 -1.25
C VAL A 196 7.96 -2.73 -0.49
N VAL A 197 9.22 -2.34 -0.63
CA VAL A 197 9.74 -1.09 -0.09
C VAL A 197 10.07 -0.16 -1.25
N TRP A 198 9.49 1.05 -1.22
CA TRP A 198 9.64 2.00 -2.32
C TRP A 198 9.77 3.45 -1.86
N ASN A 199 10.68 4.18 -2.52
CA ASN A 199 10.74 5.64 -2.55
C ASN A 199 11.31 6.08 -3.91
N PRO A 200 10.71 7.07 -4.60
CA PRO A 200 11.10 7.47 -5.94
C PRO A 200 12.42 8.26 -6.00
N ALA A 201 12.90 8.80 -4.88
CA ALA A 201 13.94 9.83 -4.87
C ALA A 201 13.63 11.02 -5.80
N ALA A 202 14.59 11.94 -5.99
CA ALA A 202 14.36 13.21 -6.70
C ALA A 202 14.09 13.02 -8.20
N GLU A 203 14.90 12.20 -8.88
CA GLU A 203 14.82 12.06 -10.35
C GLU A 203 13.50 11.44 -10.82
N ARG A 204 13.06 10.38 -10.12
CA ARG A 204 11.79 9.72 -10.42
C ARG A 204 10.60 10.56 -9.99
N ALA A 205 10.68 11.22 -8.84
CA ALA A 205 9.64 12.12 -8.33
C ALA A 205 9.35 13.28 -9.29
N ALA A 206 10.37 13.84 -9.93
CA ALA A 206 10.21 14.91 -10.90
C ALA A 206 9.39 14.53 -12.17
N GLN A 207 9.09 13.23 -12.35
CA GLN A 207 8.27 12.73 -13.46
C GLN A 207 6.78 12.63 -13.07
N PHE A 208 6.42 12.85 -11.81
CA PHE A 208 5.05 12.78 -11.33
C PHE A 208 4.43 14.17 -11.27
N ASP A 209 3.31 14.36 -11.96
CA ASP A 209 2.53 15.60 -11.96
C ASP A 209 1.57 15.73 -10.78
N ASP A 210 1.46 14.66 -9.97
CA ASP A 210 0.60 14.52 -8.80
C ASP A 210 1.39 14.47 -7.47
N LEU A 211 2.71 14.78 -7.50
CA LEU A 211 3.57 14.88 -6.33
C LEU A 211 4.19 16.28 -6.27
N GLY A 212 4.05 16.97 -5.14
CA GLY A 212 4.64 18.30 -4.94
C GLY A 212 6.17 18.27 -4.94
N GLU A 213 6.77 19.45 -5.18
CA GLU A 213 8.22 19.61 -5.20
C GLU A 213 8.83 19.16 -3.87
N ASP A 214 9.87 18.33 -3.93
CA ASP A 214 10.59 17.75 -2.78
C ASP A 214 9.75 16.88 -1.81
N GLU A 215 8.46 16.68 -2.04
CA GLU A 215 7.59 15.86 -1.19
C GLU A 215 8.01 14.38 -1.12
N TRP A 216 8.81 13.91 -2.09
CA TRP A 216 9.41 12.57 -2.06
C TRP A 216 10.26 12.31 -0.81
N ARG A 217 10.72 13.37 -0.15
CA ARG A 217 11.51 13.29 1.09
C ARG A 217 10.65 12.93 2.30
N ASN A 218 9.34 13.10 2.22
CA ASN A 218 8.43 13.02 3.36
C ASN A 218 7.64 11.73 3.45
N PHE A 219 8.01 10.70 2.69
CA PHE A 219 7.36 9.41 2.79
C PHE A 219 8.28 8.24 2.46
N VAL A 220 7.87 7.07 2.92
CA VAL A 220 8.34 5.76 2.45
C VAL A 220 7.13 4.84 2.30
N CYS A 221 7.14 4.00 1.25
CA CYS A 221 6.14 2.95 1.10
C CYS A 221 6.70 1.63 1.63
N VAL A 222 5.89 0.93 2.44
CA VAL A 222 6.16 -0.44 2.93
C VAL A 222 4.86 -1.22 2.77
N GLU A 223 4.83 -2.07 1.76
CA GLU A 223 3.62 -2.56 1.11
C GLU A 223 3.44 -4.07 1.34
N PRO A 224 2.53 -4.53 2.22
CA PRO A 224 2.14 -5.93 2.23
C PRO A 224 1.49 -6.32 0.89
N ALA A 225 2.02 -7.35 0.24
CA ALA A 225 1.57 -7.78 -1.08
C ALA A 225 1.45 -9.30 -1.17
N LEU A 226 0.40 -9.77 -1.85
CA LEU A 226 0.21 -11.15 -2.29
C LEU A 226 0.53 -11.18 -3.79
N LEU A 227 1.74 -11.57 -4.14
CA LEU A 227 2.25 -11.54 -5.51
C LEU A 227 2.28 -12.91 -6.18
N GLY A 228 2.19 -13.98 -5.37
CA GLY A 228 2.27 -15.37 -5.84
C GLY A 228 3.71 -15.82 -6.12
N ALA A 229 3.89 -17.12 -6.30
CA ALA A 229 5.19 -17.69 -6.62
C ALA A 229 5.78 -17.02 -7.87
N ASP A 230 7.07 -16.72 -7.82
CA ASP A 230 7.80 -16.03 -8.89
C ASP A 230 7.13 -14.73 -9.37
N LEU A 231 6.35 -14.07 -8.50
CA LEU A 231 5.56 -12.87 -8.78
C LEU A 231 4.51 -13.07 -9.91
N GLN A 232 4.06 -14.30 -10.12
CA GLN A 232 3.15 -14.67 -11.22
C GLN A 232 1.67 -14.67 -10.81
N GLY A 233 1.35 -14.13 -9.65
CA GLY A 233 -0.01 -14.10 -9.11
C GLY A 233 -0.44 -15.44 -8.50
N VAL A 234 -1.58 -15.40 -7.82
CA VAL A 234 -2.25 -16.58 -7.27
C VAL A 234 -3.46 -16.93 -8.13
N ASP A 235 -3.70 -18.21 -8.32
CA ASP A 235 -4.87 -18.70 -9.05
C ASP A 235 -6.11 -18.67 -8.14
N VAL A 236 -7.19 -18.04 -8.61
CA VAL A 236 -8.47 -18.01 -7.92
C VAL A 236 -9.52 -18.68 -8.82
N GLU A 237 -9.99 -19.84 -8.38
CA GLU A 237 -11.00 -20.61 -9.09
C GLU A 237 -12.34 -19.85 -9.18
N PRO A 238 -13.25 -20.21 -10.14
CA PRO A 238 -14.61 -19.68 -10.16
C PRO A 238 -15.32 -19.81 -8.82
N GLY A 239 -15.84 -18.71 -8.28
CA GLY A 239 -16.44 -18.62 -6.95
C GLY A 239 -15.46 -18.70 -5.78
N GLY A 240 -14.15 -18.81 -6.06
CA GLY A 240 -13.09 -18.75 -5.05
C GLY A 240 -12.78 -17.32 -4.62
N SER A 241 -12.04 -17.19 -3.53
CA SER A 241 -11.61 -15.88 -3.00
C SER A 241 -10.23 -15.93 -2.38
N VAL A 242 -9.56 -14.76 -2.35
CA VAL A 242 -8.31 -14.53 -1.63
C VAL A 242 -8.43 -13.25 -0.82
N SER A 243 -7.62 -13.11 0.22
CA SER A 243 -7.61 -11.90 1.03
C SER A 243 -6.24 -11.60 1.61
N ILE A 244 -5.99 -10.31 1.83
CA ILE A 244 -4.82 -9.82 2.57
C ILE A 244 -5.27 -8.87 3.67
N GLY A 245 -4.41 -8.69 4.67
CA GLY A 245 -4.58 -7.72 5.75
C GLY A 245 -3.31 -6.93 6.00
N MET A 246 -3.47 -5.74 6.57
CA MET A 246 -2.39 -4.90 7.04
C MET A 246 -2.71 -4.36 8.43
N VAL A 247 -1.76 -4.49 9.34
CA VAL A 247 -1.81 -3.92 10.69
C VAL A 247 -0.70 -2.89 10.79
N VAL A 248 -1.05 -1.68 11.17
CA VAL A 248 -0.12 -0.57 11.38
C VAL A 248 -0.18 -0.13 12.83
N LYS A 249 0.99 -0.06 13.48
CA LYS A 249 1.12 0.50 14.82
C LYS A 249 2.16 1.60 14.82
N VAL A 250 1.89 2.66 15.57
CA VAL A 250 2.80 3.80 15.72
C VAL A 250 3.14 4.01 17.20
N SER A 251 4.41 4.29 17.47
CA SER A 251 4.90 4.64 18.80
C SER A 251 5.95 5.75 18.72
N GLU A 252 5.97 6.63 19.72
CA GLU A 252 7.01 7.65 19.84
C GLU A 252 8.33 6.99 20.28
N ASN A 253 9.44 7.50 19.74
CA ASN A 253 10.76 7.15 20.23
C ASN A 253 11.03 7.84 21.57
N SER A 254 11.57 7.10 22.53
CA SER A 254 11.84 7.58 23.88
C SER A 254 13.10 8.45 23.94
#